data_0d5e855655d94fe67d2ea3f8a9c31578
#
_entry.id   0d5e855655d94fe67d2ea3f8a9c31578
#
_cell.length_a   1.000
_cell.length_b   1.000
_cell.length_c   1.000
_cell.angle_alpha   90.00
_cell.angle_beta   90.00
_cell.angle_gamma   90.00
#
_symmetry.space_group_name_H-M   'P 1'
#
loop_
_entity.id
_entity.type
_entity.pdbx_description
1 polymer ?
#
loop_
_entity_poly.entity_id
_entity_poly.type
_entity_poly.pdbx_seq_one_letter_code
_entity_poly.pdbx_strand_id
1 'polypeptide(L)'
;MIKSAKIFIRAIPSILLFEILYKLIITAIALPALTYLLKWAIDISGVGYITSENLFQFLTYPESLGLIVLILIICSVLSLAEISAVISGFAMLYKKKNISVFLMIKAGFKSIGKLFRKCNFILVFYILLILPLTQFTLTSGVFAFVGMPSIQTIYGTASNRIFIAIILFLFLISLLLSRRIYCLNFFALTDSGYFESVRQSKKITEKKLFSNAVSIIIWGILITAFFLIVFFAVCFIISFAMKGFSEPDKAFFISLKLIKTVMKIFTAVSSVFFTPMLFAYITTRFFYETDDDTEIILPEPAEKINPVKIRIITFAVFALATALNYSFMKDISAENIILNASFLNKTKITAHRGFSSKAPENTEPAFSEALEIGADFIELDVQLSKDKQVVVFHDKNLSRITGNNELLKNLDYQELLELDYGKWFGEEFSGTKIMTLDEVLEKFGNKINLNIEIKKNGDETETAELTVNLIEKYNCIDSCYITSFSYNALRTVKKINPDIKTGLIANIMTYGGYSTLHDIDALSLNKKFVSQNLINNIHLNGKRVFVWTVNDRAEAEKLISMGADNIITDKPDMAVKTVSSKSNEAYIIDFLAKIFNY
;
A
#
# COMPACT_ATOMS: atom_id res chain seq x y z
N MET A 1 -7.34 -14.89 32.16
CA MET A 1 -7.77 -15.37 30.83
C MET A 1 -9.21 -15.90 30.82
N ILE A 2 -9.56 -16.98 31.55
CA ILE A 2 -10.93 -17.56 31.53
C ILE A 2 -12.03 -16.53 31.89
N LYS A 3 -11.81 -15.68 32.93
CA LYS A 3 -12.76 -14.62 33.32
C LYS A 3 -12.93 -13.59 32.22
N SER A 4 -11.85 -13.20 31.54
CA SER A 4 -11.89 -12.26 30.40
C SER A 4 -12.70 -12.83 29.24
N ALA A 5 -12.49 -14.10 28.89
CA ALA A 5 -13.25 -14.79 27.86
C ALA A 5 -14.74 -14.86 28.20
N LYS A 6 -15.12 -15.19 29.44
CA LYS A 6 -16.53 -15.21 29.89
C LYS A 6 -17.19 -13.82 29.80
N ILE A 7 -16.47 -12.76 30.20
CA ILE A 7 -16.96 -11.38 30.11
C ILE A 7 -17.13 -11.00 28.64
N PHE A 8 -16.14 -11.33 27.79
CA PHE A 8 -16.21 -11.06 26.36
C PHE A 8 -17.44 -11.74 25.72
N ILE A 9 -17.65 -13.05 25.96
CA ILE A 9 -18.79 -13.80 25.41
C ILE A 9 -20.11 -13.16 25.79
N ARG A 10 -20.28 -12.70 27.03
CA ARG A 10 -21.49 -11.99 27.49
C ARG A 10 -21.64 -10.61 26.85
N ALA A 11 -20.56 -9.99 26.47
CA ALA A 11 -20.53 -8.66 25.86
C ALA A 11 -20.83 -8.69 24.35
N ILE A 12 -20.65 -9.86 23.69
CA ILE A 12 -20.72 -9.98 22.22
C ILE A 12 -21.91 -9.24 21.60
N PRO A 13 -23.19 -9.42 22.02
CA PRO A 13 -24.28 -8.77 21.32
C PRO A 13 -24.20 -7.25 21.30
N SER A 14 -23.87 -6.65 22.44
CA SER A 14 -23.81 -5.18 22.55
C SER A 14 -22.53 -4.60 21.96
N ILE A 15 -21.38 -5.26 22.16
CA ILE A 15 -20.09 -4.81 21.60
C ILE A 15 -20.10 -4.99 20.08
N LEU A 16 -20.60 -6.12 19.58
CA LEU A 16 -20.70 -6.35 18.15
C LEU A 16 -21.58 -5.29 17.47
N LEU A 17 -22.75 -5.01 18.05
CA LEU A 17 -23.63 -3.97 17.53
C LEU A 17 -22.95 -2.59 17.56
N PHE A 18 -22.26 -2.26 18.66
CA PHE A 18 -21.49 -1.02 18.76
C PHE A 18 -20.41 -0.95 17.67
N GLU A 19 -19.60 -1.98 17.53
CA GLU A 19 -18.49 -2.03 16.55
C GLU A 19 -19.01 -1.92 15.12
N ILE A 20 -20.08 -2.64 14.76
CA ILE A 20 -20.68 -2.55 13.43
C ILE A 20 -21.17 -1.14 13.16
N LEU A 21 -21.95 -0.55 14.08
CA LEU A 21 -22.45 0.82 13.92
C LEU A 21 -21.32 1.84 13.84
N TYR A 22 -20.35 1.71 14.73
CA TYR A 22 -19.19 2.61 14.76
C TYR A 22 -18.41 2.55 13.44
N LYS A 23 -18.08 1.35 12.97
CA LYS A 23 -17.35 1.13 11.72
C LYS A 23 -18.13 1.59 10.50
N LEU A 24 -19.44 1.37 10.44
CA LEU A 24 -20.26 1.90 9.37
C LEU A 24 -20.23 3.44 9.33
N ILE A 25 -20.31 4.11 10.48
CA ILE A 25 -20.23 5.57 10.57
C ILE A 25 -18.83 6.05 10.12
N ILE A 26 -17.77 5.39 10.58
CA ILE A 26 -16.39 5.73 10.21
C ILE A 26 -16.18 5.58 8.70
N THR A 27 -16.61 4.47 8.10
CA THR A 27 -16.42 4.23 6.66
C THR A 27 -17.32 5.12 5.80
N ALA A 28 -18.51 5.47 6.27
CA ALA A 28 -19.43 6.31 5.50
C ALA A 28 -19.13 7.80 5.59
N ILE A 29 -18.54 8.28 6.68
CA ILE A 29 -18.35 9.72 6.95
C ILE A 29 -16.87 10.06 7.12
N ALA A 30 -16.18 9.41 8.07
CA ALA A 30 -14.82 9.79 8.40
C ALA A 30 -13.82 9.45 7.29
N LEU A 31 -13.93 8.25 6.70
CA LEU A 31 -13.01 7.82 5.65
C LEU A 31 -13.09 8.69 4.38
N PRO A 32 -14.27 9.03 3.83
CA PRO A 32 -14.38 9.99 2.74
C PRO A 32 -13.81 11.36 3.08
N ALA A 33 -14.09 11.88 4.29
CA ALA A 33 -13.56 13.17 4.72
C ALA A 33 -12.03 13.16 4.84
N LEU A 34 -11.45 12.10 5.43
CA LEU A 34 -9.99 11.92 5.54
C LEU A 34 -9.34 11.78 4.16
N THR A 35 -10.00 11.06 3.25
CA THR A 35 -9.56 10.93 1.85
C THR A 35 -9.54 12.28 1.15
N TYR A 36 -10.58 13.09 1.33
CA TYR A 36 -10.64 14.43 0.79
C TYR A 36 -9.52 15.33 1.34
N LEU A 37 -9.27 15.30 2.66
CA LEU A 37 -8.18 16.05 3.28
C LEU A 37 -6.80 15.62 2.76
N LEU A 38 -6.61 14.33 2.52
CA LEU A 38 -5.36 13.82 1.95
C LEU A 38 -5.17 14.27 0.50
N LYS A 39 -6.22 14.19 -0.32
CA LYS A 39 -6.20 14.73 -1.69
C LYS A 39 -5.86 16.22 -1.68
N TRP A 40 -6.52 16.99 -0.84
CA TRP A 40 -6.25 18.42 -0.69
C TRP A 40 -4.81 18.71 -0.26
N ALA A 41 -4.24 17.92 0.66
CA ALA A 41 -2.83 18.04 1.05
C ALA A 41 -1.87 17.79 -0.14
N ILE A 42 -2.20 16.83 -1.01
CA ILE A 42 -1.42 16.52 -2.22
C ILE A 42 -1.54 17.66 -3.24
N ASP A 43 -2.74 18.15 -3.47
CA ASP A 43 -3.02 19.23 -4.45
C ASP A 43 -2.27 20.52 -4.06
N ILE A 44 -2.34 20.92 -2.77
CA ILE A 44 -1.64 22.11 -2.27
C ILE A 44 -0.12 21.97 -2.38
N SER A 45 0.43 20.77 -2.18
CA SER A 45 1.87 20.55 -2.28
C SER A 45 2.42 20.73 -3.69
N GLY A 46 1.57 20.78 -4.70
CA GLY A 46 1.97 20.81 -6.11
C GLY A 46 2.66 19.54 -6.60
N VAL A 47 2.73 18.50 -5.75
CA VAL A 47 3.43 17.24 -6.06
C VAL A 47 2.58 16.33 -6.93
N GLY A 48 1.24 16.47 -6.88
CA GLY A 48 0.25 15.71 -7.66
C GLY A 48 0.09 14.24 -7.23
N TYR A 49 1.10 13.65 -6.60
CA TYR A 49 1.12 12.25 -6.14
C TYR A 49 2.21 12.06 -5.08
N ILE A 50 2.13 10.96 -4.31
CA ILE A 50 3.14 10.64 -3.28
C ILE A 50 3.90 9.37 -3.65
N THR A 51 5.23 9.49 -3.78
CA THR A 51 6.18 8.38 -3.95
C THR A 51 7.26 8.45 -2.87
N SER A 52 8.11 7.43 -2.79
CA SER A 52 9.30 7.46 -1.92
C SER A 52 10.24 8.63 -2.22
N GLU A 53 10.26 9.10 -3.46
CA GLU A 53 11.21 10.12 -3.95
C GLU A 53 10.75 11.54 -3.63
N ASN A 54 9.43 11.77 -3.62
CA ASN A 54 8.86 13.08 -3.34
C ASN A 54 8.21 13.17 -1.94
N LEU A 55 8.20 12.07 -1.18
CA LEU A 55 7.62 12.03 0.17
C LEU A 55 8.25 13.10 1.09
N PHE A 56 9.56 13.26 1.04
CA PHE A 56 10.25 14.27 1.84
C PHE A 56 9.81 15.68 1.44
N GLN A 57 9.79 15.98 0.14
CA GLN A 57 9.30 17.24 -0.40
C GLN A 57 7.85 17.51 0.03
N PHE A 58 6.97 16.51 -0.08
CA PHE A 58 5.58 16.61 0.35
C PHE A 58 5.45 16.92 1.85
N LEU A 59 6.26 16.25 2.71
CA LEU A 59 6.23 16.45 4.17
C LEU A 59 6.90 17.76 4.61
N THR A 60 7.77 18.35 3.81
CA THR A 60 8.38 19.67 4.11
C THR A 60 7.50 20.85 3.70
N TYR A 61 6.43 20.61 2.96
CA TYR A 61 5.45 21.65 2.62
C TYR A 61 4.56 21.95 3.83
N PRO A 62 4.58 23.18 4.40
CA PRO A 62 3.93 23.46 5.69
C PRO A 62 2.44 23.16 5.70
N GLU A 63 1.72 23.49 4.62
CA GLU A 63 0.28 23.29 4.50
C GLU A 63 -0.06 21.80 4.39
N SER A 64 0.72 21.03 3.64
CA SER A 64 0.53 19.57 3.52
C SER A 64 0.81 18.89 4.86
N LEU A 65 1.91 19.27 5.53
CA LEU A 65 2.23 18.78 6.87
C LEU A 65 1.11 19.09 7.87
N GLY A 66 0.56 20.32 7.83
CA GLY A 66 -0.57 20.73 8.66
C GLY A 66 -1.81 19.85 8.45
N LEU A 67 -2.15 19.55 7.20
CA LEU A 67 -3.28 18.66 6.87
C LEU A 67 -3.03 17.22 7.30
N ILE A 68 -1.81 16.70 7.13
CA ILE A 68 -1.45 15.36 7.61
C ILE A 68 -1.55 15.27 9.13
N VAL A 69 -1.04 16.29 9.86
CA VAL A 69 -1.18 16.36 11.33
C VAL A 69 -2.66 16.40 11.72
N LEU A 70 -3.48 17.16 11.01
CA LEU A 70 -4.93 17.20 11.26
C LEU A 70 -5.59 15.83 11.05
N ILE A 71 -5.26 15.14 9.98
CA ILE A 71 -5.72 13.76 9.71
C ILE A 71 -5.36 12.84 10.88
N LEU A 72 -4.11 12.87 11.32
CA LEU A 72 -3.62 12.07 12.45
C LEU A 72 -4.35 12.38 13.76
N ILE A 73 -4.62 13.66 14.03
CA ILE A 73 -5.40 14.10 15.19
C ILE A 73 -6.84 13.53 15.11
N ILE A 74 -7.50 13.67 13.97
CA ILE A 74 -8.87 13.13 13.77
C ILE A 74 -8.89 11.63 14.00
N CYS A 75 -7.95 10.88 13.39
CA CYS A 75 -7.83 9.44 13.60
C CYS A 75 -7.66 9.07 15.07
N SER A 76 -6.83 9.82 15.79
CA SER A 76 -6.60 9.58 17.23
C SER A 76 -7.83 9.86 18.09
N VAL A 77 -8.55 10.92 17.80
CA VAL A 77 -9.79 11.29 18.53
C VAL A 77 -10.87 10.24 18.31
N LEU A 78 -11.06 9.80 17.08
CA LEU A 78 -12.00 8.72 16.75
C LEU A 78 -11.59 7.42 17.45
N SER A 79 -10.33 7.03 17.38
CA SER A 79 -9.84 5.84 18.08
C SER A 79 -10.00 5.91 19.60
N LEU A 80 -9.82 7.08 20.21
CA LEU A 80 -10.08 7.27 21.64
C LEU A 80 -11.56 7.01 21.97
N ALA A 81 -12.49 7.50 21.14
CA ALA A 81 -13.91 7.29 21.34
C ALA A 81 -14.27 5.80 21.32
N GLU A 82 -13.76 5.06 20.32
CA GLU A 82 -13.95 3.62 20.17
C GLU A 82 -13.40 2.86 21.39
N ILE A 83 -12.15 3.08 21.74
CA ILE A 83 -11.48 2.42 22.87
C ILE A 83 -12.20 2.70 24.18
N SER A 84 -12.55 3.96 24.45
CA SER A 84 -13.23 4.34 25.68
C SER A 84 -14.62 3.75 25.79
N ALA A 85 -15.35 3.67 24.69
CA ALA A 85 -16.66 3.01 24.62
C ALA A 85 -16.53 1.52 24.95
N VAL A 86 -15.57 0.82 24.35
CA VAL A 86 -15.30 -0.61 24.57
C VAL A 86 -14.86 -0.88 26.02
N ILE A 87 -13.91 -0.10 26.54
CA ILE A 87 -13.47 -0.19 27.94
C ILE A 87 -14.66 -0.02 28.89
N SER A 88 -15.49 1.00 28.67
CA SER A 88 -16.67 1.27 29.51
C SER A 88 -17.69 0.14 29.45
N GLY A 89 -17.90 -0.46 28.26
CA GLY A 89 -18.75 -1.65 28.09
C GLY A 89 -18.27 -2.82 28.93
N PHE A 90 -17.00 -3.16 28.88
CA PHE A 90 -16.43 -4.24 29.70
C PHE A 90 -16.43 -3.91 31.19
N ALA A 91 -16.21 -2.65 31.57
CA ALA A 91 -16.29 -2.21 32.95
C ALA A 91 -17.70 -2.35 33.53
N MET A 92 -18.75 -2.01 32.76
CA MET A 92 -20.14 -2.22 33.16
C MET A 92 -20.42 -3.70 33.43
N LEU A 93 -20.01 -4.60 32.55
CA LEU A 93 -20.21 -6.05 32.76
C LEU A 93 -19.40 -6.60 33.94
N TYR A 94 -18.17 -6.11 34.14
CA TYR A 94 -17.36 -6.52 35.29
C TYR A 94 -18.05 -6.16 36.62
N LYS A 95 -18.63 -4.96 36.68
CA LYS A 95 -19.43 -4.48 37.85
C LYS A 95 -20.87 -4.99 37.82
N LYS A 96 -21.20 -6.02 37.03
CA LYS A 96 -22.52 -6.65 36.89
C LYS A 96 -23.67 -5.71 36.51
N LYS A 97 -23.37 -4.57 35.85
CA LYS A 97 -24.34 -3.65 35.29
C LYS A 97 -24.74 -4.07 33.86
N ASN A 98 -25.93 -3.69 33.42
CA ASN A 98 -26.35 -3.94 32.03
C ASN A 98 -25.57 -3.07 31.07
N ILE A 99 -25.08 -3.69 29.99
CA ILE A 99 -24.37 -3.02 28.90
C ILE A 99 -25.39 -2.53 27.85
N SER A 100 -25.21 -1.32 27.37
CA SER A 100 -26.01 -0.72 26.30
C SER A 100 -25.11 0.00 25.33
N VAL A 101 -25.37 -0.14 24.02
CA VAL A 101 -24.63 0.56 22.95
C VAL A 101 -24.67 2.08 23.16
N PHE A 102 -25.83 2.60 23.58
CA PHE A 102 -25.98 4.04 23.86
C PHE A 102 -25.06 4.53 24.99
N LEU A 103 -24.93 3.73 26.06
CA LEU A 103 -24.02 4.06 27.17
C LEU A 103 -22.55 3.99 26.74
N MET A 104 -22.21 3.05 25.86
CA MET A 104 -20.86 2.95 25.27
C MET A 104 -20.55 4.20 24.44
N ILE A 105 -21.46 4.62 23.57
CA ILE A 105 -21.32 5.84 22.75
C ILE A 105 -21.16 7.07 23.65
N LYS A 106 -22.01 7.20 24.68
CA LYS A 106 -21.92 8.29 25.66
C LYS A 106 -20.57 8.33 26.37
N ALA A 107 -20.01 7.17 26.72
CA ALA A 107 -18.67 7.06 27.31
C ALA A 107 -17.55 7.52 26.35
N GLY A 108 -17.63 7.13 25.09
CA GLY A 108 -16.71 7.58 24.04
C GLY A 108 -16.71 9.10 23.88
N PHE A 109 -17.88 9.70 23.74
CA PHE A 109 -18.01 11.17 23.65
C PHE A 109 -17.54 11.91 24.92
N LYS A 110 -17.80 11.36 26.11
CA LYS A 110 -17.28 11.90 27.37
C LYS A 110 -15.76 11.94 27.37
N SER A 111 -15.10 10.90 26.85
CA SER A 111 -13.65 10.84 26.75
C SER A 111 -13.09 11.87 25.75
N ILE A 112 -13.78 12.11 24.63
CA ILE A 112 -13.42 13.21 23.70
C ILE A 112 -13.51 14.56 24.41
N GLY A 113 -14.60 14.86 25.11
CA GLY A 113 -14.76 16.11 25.87
C GLY A 113 -13.68 16.32 26.93
N LYS A 114 -13.13 15.23 27.46
CA LYS A 114 -12.04 15.25 28.43
C LYS A 114 -10.69 15.62 27.83
N LEU A 115 -10.47 15.37 26.50
CA LEU A 115 -9.25 15.79 25.80
C LEU A 115 -9.00 17.31 25.88
N PHE A 116 -10.06 18.10 25.85
CA PHE A 116 -9.97 19.56 25.86
C PHE A 116 -9.76 20.15 27.25
N ARG A 117 -9.61 19.31 28.30
CA ARG A 117 -9.32 19.72 29.64
C ARG A 117 -7.84 19.51 29.96
N LYS A 118 -7.19 20.54 30.61
CA LYS A 118 -5.87 20.45 31.29
C LYS A 118 -4.82 19.57 30.57
N CYS A 119 -4.26 20.02 29.46
CA CYS A 119 -3.14 19.33 28.75
C CYS A 119 -3.38 17.86 28.37
N ASN A 120 -4.63 17.36 28.40
CA ASN A 120 -4.94 15.99 28.02
C ASN A 120 -4.74 15.73 26.52
N PHE A 121 -4.60 16.78 25.72
CA PHE A 121 -4.37 16.66 24.27
C PHE A 121 -3.11 15.83 23.93
N ILE A 122 -2.15 15.73 24.84
CA ILE A 122 -0.98 14.85 24.70
C ILE A 122 -1.39 13.36 24.52
N LEU A 123 -2.57 12.98 25.03
CA LEU A 123 -3.11 11.62 24.81
C LEU A 123 -3.27 11.27 23.32
N VAL A 124 -3.46 12.27 22.44
CA VAL A 124 -3.54 12.08 20.98
C VAL A 124 -2.26 11.42 20.46
N PHE A 125 -1.10 11.92 20.87
CA PHE A 125 0.20 11.35 20.48
C PHE A 125 0.42 9.94 21.06
N TYR A 126 -0.05 9.71 22.28
CA TYR A 126 0.01 8.36 22.87
C TYR A 126 -0.86 7.36 22.08
N ILE A 127 -2.04 7.77 21.63
CA ILE A 127 -2.91 6.94 20.80
C ILE A 127 -2.25 6.66 19.45
N LEU A 128 -1.66 7.66 18.78
CA LEU A 128 -0.92 7.47 17.53
C LEU A 128 0.19 6.41 17.67
N LEU A 129 0.87 6.37 18.81
CA LEU A 129 1.89 5.37 19.09
C LEU A 129 1.31 3.94 19.24
N ILE A 130 0.09 3.83 19.76
CA ILE A 130 -0.59 2.53 19.98
C ILE A 130 -1.31 2.05 18.72
N LEU A 131 -1.77 2.94 17.86
CA LEU A 131 -2.56 2.61 16.67
C LEU A 131 -1.97 1.48 15.80
N PRO A 132 -0.66 1.44 15.52
CA PRO A 132 -0.06 0.35 14.74
C PRO A 132 -0.13 -1.02 15.43
N LEU A 133 -0.26 -1.03 16.77
CA LEU A 133 -0.34 -2.25 17.57
C LEU A 133 -1.78 -2.76 17.74
N THR A 134 -2.75 -1.96 17.36
CA THR A 134 -4.17 -2.28 17.42
C THR A 134 -4.68 -2.30 15.99
N GLN A 135 -5.34 -3.40 15.58
CA GLN A 135 -5.92 -3.49 14.24
C GLN A 135 -7.21 -2.64 14.15
N PHE A 136 -7.08 -1.33 14.32
CA PHE A 136 -8.21 -0.42 14.14
C PHE A 136 -8.63 -0.34 12.67
N THR A 137 -9.93 -0.31 12.44
CA THR A 137 -10.52 -0.25 11.10
C THR A 137 -10.08 1.01 10.34
N LEU A 138 -9.92 2.12 11.06
CA LEU A 138 -9.40 3.37 10.49
C LEU A 138 -7.98 3.21 9.97
N THR A 139 -7.10 2.58 10.74
CA THR A 139 -5.70 2.38 10.31
C THR A 139 -5.62 1.37 9.17
N SER A 140 -6.36 0.27 9.22
CA SER A 140 -6.37 -0.70 8.12
C SER A 140 -6.97 -0.11 6.85
N GLY A 141 -8.02 0.71 6.94
CA GLY A 141 -8.62 1.41 5.81
C GLY A 141 -7.71 2.50 5.24
N VAL A 142 -7.15 3.35 6.09
CA VAL A 142 -6.21 4.41 5.67
C VAL A 142 -4.91 3.81 5.12
N PHE A 143 -4.35 2.79 5.74
CA PHE A 143 -3.14 2.13 5.23
C PHE A 143 -3.40 1.36 3.93
N ALA A 144 -4.55 0.74 3.75
CA ALA A 144 -4.93 0.14 2.48
C ALA A 144 -5.12 1.20 1.39
N PHE A 145 -5.69 2.36 1.74
CA PHE A 145 -5.87 3.49 0.82
C PHE A 145 -4.54 4.16 0.45
N VAL A 146 -3.64 4.35 1.42
CA VAL A 146 -2.30 4.94 1.20
C VAL A 146 -1.36 3.97 0.47
N GLY A 147 -1.79 2.71 0.24
CA GLY A 147 -0.97 1.74 -0.48
C GLY A 147 0.34 1.40 0.24
N MET A 148 0.38 1.52 1.58
CA MET A 148 1.57 1.12 2.33
C MET A 148 1.91 -0.35 2.04
N PRO A 149 3.18 -0.66 1.77
CA PRO A 149 3.59 -2.02 1.52
C PRO A 149 3.16 -2.92 2.67
N SER A 150 2.54 -4.04 2.36
CA SER A 150 2.16 -5.02 3.36
C SER A 150 3.41 -5.49 4.11
N ILE A 151 3.23 -5.94 5.35
CA ILE A 151 4.34 -6.57 6.13
C ILE A 151 5.01 -7.66 5.29
N GLN A 152 4.27 -8.37 4.44
CA GLN A 152 4.75 -9.36 3.50
C GLN A 152 5.70 -8.76 2.43
N THR A 153 5.43 -7.55 1.97
CA THR A 153 6.28 -6.86 0.99
C THR A 153 7.57 -6.37 1.65
N ILE A 154 7.46 -5.85 2.88
CA ILE A 154 8.62 -5.45 3.69
C ILE A 154 9.47 -6.69 4.02
N TYR A 155 8.83 -7.83 4.36
CA TYR A 155 9.51 -9.09 4.66
C TYR A 155 10.28 -9.63 3.43
N GLY A 156 9.68 -9.59 2.24
CA GLY A 156 10.31 -10.10 1.01
C GLY A 156 11.47 -9.23 0.49
N THR A 157 11.56 -7.96 0.93
CA THR A 157 12.58 -7.01 0.44
C THR A 157 13.63 -6.64 1.47
N ALA A 158 13.33 -6.81 2.77
CA ALA A 158 14.27 -6.51 3.84
C ALA A 158 15.28 -7.65 4.02
N SER A 159 16.55 -7.32 4.18
CA SER A 159 17.53 -8.31 4.65
C SER A 159 17.10 -8.83 6.03
N ASN A 160 17.46 -10.08 6.36
CA ASN A 160 17.16 -10.67 7.67
C ASN A 160 17.54 -9.77 8.85
N ARG A 161 18.57 -8.93 8.69
CA ARG A 161 19.03 -7.96 9.71
C ARG A 161 18.01 -6.84 9.95
N ILE A 162 17.41 -6.28 8.89
CA ILE A 162 16.38 -5.22 9.00
C ILE A 162 15.12 -5.80 9.65
N PHE A 163 14.72 -7.01 9.29
CA PHE A 163 13.59 -7.69 9.90
C PHE A 163 13.77 -7.92 11.40
N ILE A 164 14.94 -8.42 11.82
CA ILE A 164 15.29 -8.58 13.24
C ILE A 164 15.28 -7.22 13.96
N ALA A 165 15.82 -6.18 13.34
CA ALA A 165 15.80 -4.83 13.90
C ALA A 165 14.38 -4.29 14.11
N ILE A 166 13.45 -4.52 13.16
CA ILE A 166 12.04 -4.15 13.28
C ILE A 166 11.37 -4.92 14.44
N ILE A 167 11.59 -6.23 14.56
CA ILE A 167 11.05 -7.04 15.66
C ILE A 167 11.57 -6.54 17.00
N LEU A 168 12.87 -6.28 17.13
CA LEU A 168 13.48 -5.75 18.35
C LEU A 168 12.92 -4.37 18.69
N PHE A 169 12.73 -3.50 17.72
CA PHE A 169 12.14 -2.19 17.88
C PHE A 169 10.69 -2.27 18.37
N LEU A 170 9.86 -3.12 17.75
CA LEU A 170 8.48 -3.37 18.19
C LEU A 170 8.42 -3.98 19.59
N PHE A 171 9.35 -4.87 19.92
CA PHE A 171 9.47 -5.44 21.26
C PHE A 171 9.84 -4.38 22.30
N LEU A 172 10.80 -3.51 22.03
CA LEU A 172 11.17 -2.38 22.89
C LEU A 172 10.00 -1.41 23.09
N ILE A 173 9.27 -1.08 22.03
CA ILE A 173 8.05 -0.26 22.13
C ILE A 173 7.02 -0.95 23.02
N SER A 174 6.79 -2.25 22.85
CA SER A 174 5.82 -2.99 23.67
C SER A 174 6.20 -2.99 25.15
N LEU A 175 7.49 -3.07 25.49
CA LEU A 175 8.00 -2.94 26.84
C LEU A 175 7.74 -1.54 27.42
N LEU A 176 7.99 -0.49 26.65
CA LEU A 176 7.73 0.89 27.07
C LEU A 176 6.23 1.15 27.29
N LEU A 177 5.39 0.56 26.43
CA LEU A 177 3.94 0.69 26.51
C LEU A 177 3.34 -0.15 27.65
N SER A 178 3.98 -1.24 28.04
CA SER A 178 3.48 -2.12 29.12
C SER A 178 3.37 -1.40 30.48
N ARG A 179 4.21 -0.40 30.74
CA ARG A 179 4.08 0.48 31.92
C ARG A 179 2.86 1.39 31.89
N ARG A 180 2.29 1.60 30.72
CA ARG A 180 1.17 2.52 30.49
C ARG A 180 -0.10 1.79 30.06
N ILE A 181 -0.12 0.45 30.18
CA ILE A 181 -1.19 -0.40 29.67
C ILE A 181 -2.57 -0.02 30.19
N TYR A 182 -2.66 0.42 31.45
CA TYR A 182 -3.93 0.82 32.09
C TYR A 182 -4.22 2.32 31.95
N CYS A 183 -3.38 3.08 31.23
CA CYS A 183 -3.57 4.53 31.06
C CYS A 183 -4.95 4.85 30.47
N LEU A 184 -5.36 4.12 29.41
CA LEU A 184 -6.66 4.32 28.77
C LEU A 184 -7.82 3.89 29.67
N ASN A 185 -7.64 2.87 30.52
CA ASN A 185 -8.65 2.44 31.49
C ASN A 185 -8.86 3.52 32.57
N PHE A 186 -7.78 4.07 33.16
CA PHE A 186 -7.89 5.17 34.09
C PHE A 186 -8.51 6.40 33.43
N PHE A 187 -8.04 6.79 32.24
CA PHE A 187 -8.59 7.92 31.53
C PHE A 187 -10.08 7.78 31.21
N ALA A 188 -10.54 6.62 30.78
CA ALA A 188 -11.93 6.37 30.42
C ALA A 188 -12.85 6.20 31.64
N LEU A 189 -12.37 5.56 32.70
CA LEU A 189 -13.20 5.08 33.82
C LEU A 189 -13.11 5.94 35.09
N THR A 190 -12.17 6.87 35.21
CA THR A 190 -12.04 7.77 36.36
C THR A 190 -12.10 9.22 35.91
N ASP A 191 -11.99 10.20 36.81
CA ASP A 191 -11.87 11.63 36.43
C ASP A 191 -10.42 12.07 36.20
N SER A 192 -9.45 11.14 36.24
CA SER A 192 -8.03 11.40 36.07
C SER A 192 -7.72 11.95 34.68
N GLY A 193 -6.89 12.99 34.60
CA GLY A 193 -6.31 13.47 33.34
C GLY A 193 -5.23 12.51 32.82
N TYR A 194 -4.67 12.81 31.64
CA TYR A 194 -3.67 11.94 30.98
C TYR A 194 -2.46 11.64 31.87
N PHE A 195 -1.82 12.68 32.41
CA PHE A 195 -0.61 12.50 33.22
C PHE A 195 -0.87 11.68 34.49
N GLU A 196 -2.00 11.92 35.14
CA GLU A 196 -2.39 11.18 36.34
C GLU A 196 -2.73 9.72 35.98
N SER A 197 -3.42 9.49 34.87
CA SER A 197 -3.69 8.13 34.34
C SER A 197 -2.40 7.36 34.03
N VAL A 198 -1.39 8.04 33.48
CA VAL A 198 -0.04 7.45 33.25
C VAL A 198 0.64 7.14 34.56
N ARG A 199 0.58 8.04 35.55
CA ARG A 199 1.20 7.87 36.87
C ARG A 199 0.58 6.69 37.61
N GLN A 200 -0.74 6.61 37.63
CA GLN A 200 -1.48 5.49 38.28
C GLN A 200 -1.18 4.17 37.58
N SER A 201 -1.18 4.14 36.23
CA SER A 201 -0.80 2.95 35.48
C SER A 201 0.63 2.49 35.79
N LYS A 202 1.60 3.41 35.83
CA LYS A 202 2.98 3.09 36.18
C LYS A 202 3.11 2.52 37.61
N LYS A 203 2.40 3.10 38.59
CA LYS A 203 2.42 2.62 39.97
C LYS A 203 1.99 1.15 40.07
N ILE A 204 0.92 0.77 39.39
CA ILE A 204 0.40 -0.61 39.40
C ILE A 204 1.32 -1.57 38.66
N THR A 205 1.95 -1.12 37.55
CA THR A 205 2.74 -1.98 36.68
C THR A 205 4.22 -2.06 37.07
N GLU A 206 4.69 -1.31 38.06
CA GLU A 206 6.11 -1.13 38.38
C GLU A 206 6.86 -2.45 38.60
N LYS A 207 6.26 -3.38 39.37
CA LYS A 207 6.87 -4.68 39.68
C LYS A 207 6.49 -5.80 38.71
N LYS A 208 5.67 -5.51 37.68
CA LYS A 208 5.06 -6.51 36.80
C LYS A 208 5.30 -6.25 35.31
N LEU A 209 6.28 -5.41 34.97
CA LEU A 209 6.54 -4.96 33.60
C LEU A 209 6.62 -6.11 32.59
N PHE A 210 7.54 -7.04 32.84
CA PHE A 210 7.78 -8.18 31.96
C PHE A 210 6.58 -9.13 31.89
N SER A 211 5.99 -9.44 33.06
CA SER A 211 4.79 -10.30 33.13
C SER A 211 3.62 -9.71 32.35
N ASN A 212 3.42 -8.39 32.41
CA ASN A 212 2.36 -7.72 31.66
C ASN A 212 2.60 -7.76 30.15
N ALA A 213 3.83 -7.43 29.71
CA ALA A 213 4.19 -7.48 28.31
C ALA A 213 3.99 -8.89 27.72
N VAL A 214 4.55 -9.90 28.40
CA VAL A 214 4.43 -11.31 27.98
C VAL A 214 2.96 -11.77 27.96
N SER A 215 2.17 -11.38 28.95
CA SER A 215 0.75 -11.77 29.01
C SER A 215 -0.06 -11.19 27.85
N ILE A 216 0.22 -9.95 27.41
CA ILE A 216 -0.45 -9.32 26.29
C ILE A 216 -0.05 -9.99 24.97
N ILE A 217 1.24 -10.27 24.82
CA ILE A 217 1.76 -10.97 23.64
C ILE A 217 1.11 -12.35 23.53
N ILE A 218 1.09 -13.11 24.63
CA ILE A 218 0.44 -14.43 24.66
C ILE A 218 -1.04 -14.31 24.33
N TRP A 219 -1.74 -13.31 24.88
CA TRP A 219 -3.16 -13.12 24.58
C TRP A 219 -3.38 -12.74 23.11
N GLY A 220 -2.56 -11.88 22.54
CA GLY A 220 -2.56 -11.55 21.12
C GLY A 220 -2.33 -12.77 20.23
N ILE A 221 -1.34 -13.61 20.58
CA ILE A 221 -1.08 -14.89 19.88
C ILE A 221 -2.31 -15.81 19.97
N LEU A 222 -2.92 -15.95 21.14
CA LEU A 222 -4.11 -16.80 21.31
C LEU A 222 -5.31 -16.30 20.49
N ILE A 223 -5.53 -14.98 20.41
CA ILE A 223 -6.57 -14.40 19.55
C ILE A 223 -6.27 -14.72 18.09
N THR A 224 -5.04 -14.47 17.64
CA THR A 224 -4.63 -14.73 16.26
C THR A 224 -4.76 -16.21 15.92
N ALA A 225 -4.29 -17.09 16.79
CA ALA A 225 -4.38 -18.54 16.61
C ALA A 225 -5.85 -19.01 16.53
N PHE A 226 -6.72 -18.45 17.35
CA PHE A 226 -8.16 -18.74 17.30
C PHE A 226 -8.74 -18.39 15.92
N PHE A 227 -8.45 -17.18 15.41
CA PHE A 227 -8.93 -16.78 14.10
C PHE A 227 -8.35 -17.64 12.98
N LEU A 228 -7.05 -17.97 13.02
CA LEU A 228 -6.44 -18.86 12.02
C LEU A 228 -7.08 -20.24 12.01
N ILE A 229 -7.31 -20.84 13.20
CA ILE A 229 -7.99 -22.14 13.31
C ILE A 229 -9.39 -22.09 12.68
N VAL A 230 -10.17 -21.05 12.97
CA VAL A 230 -11.51 -20.88 12.38
C VAL A 230 -11.42 -20.73 10.86
N PHE A 231 -10.47 -19.92 10.37
CA PHE A 231 -10.27 -19.73 8.94
C PHE A 231 -9.94 -21.05 8.22
N PHE A 232 -8.95 -21.79 8.73
CA PHE A 232 -8.56 -23.08 8.13
C PHE A 232 -9.68 -24.12 8.23
N ALA A 233 -10.45 -24.13 9.32
CA ALA A 233 -11.61 -25.02 9.43
C ALA A 233 -12.67 -24.72 8.37
N VAL A 234 -12.97 -23.44 8.12
CA VAL A 234 -13.91 -23.04 7.05
C VAL A 234 -13.37 -23.41 5.67
N CYS A 235 -12.07 -23.16 5.39
CA CYS A 235 -11.44 -23.57 4.14
C CYS A 235 -11.50 -25.07 3.94
N PHE A 236 -11.26 -25.86 4.99
CA PHE A 236 -11.34 -27.31 4.95
C PHE A 236 -12.77 -27.79 4.64
N ILE A 237 -13.78 -27.21 5.31
CA ILE A 237 -15.20 -27.55 5.05
C ILE A 237 -15.57 -27.25 3.59
N ILE A 238 -15.16 -26.10 3.04
CA ILE A 238 -15.40 -25.76 1.63
C ILE A 238 -14.74 -26.78 0.71
N SER A 239 -13.48 -27.08 0.93
CA SER A 239 -12.73 -28.04 0.10
C SER A 239 -13.34 -29.44 0.17
N PHE A 240 -13.76 -29.87 1.35
CA PHE A 240 -14.41 -31.17 1.55
C PHE A 240 -15.79 -31.23 0.87
N ALA A 241 -16.61 -30.20 1.00
CA ALA A 241 -17.91 -30.12 0.36
C ALA A 241 -17.81 -30.15 -1.18
N MET A 242 -16.77 -29.52 -1.72
CA MET A 242 -16.53 -29.47 -3.18
C MET A 242 -15.98 -30.78 -3.74
N LYS A 243 -15.39 -31.66 -2.91
CA LYS A 243 -14.88 -32.97 -3.34
C LYS A 243 -15.98 -33.93 -3.83
N GLY A 244 -17.24 -33.68 -3.49
CA GLY A 244 -18.41 -34.46 -3.93
C GLY A 244 -18.96 -34.06 -5.30
N PHE A 245 -18.41 -33.03 -5.96
CA PHE A 245 -18.87 -32.61 -7.28
C PHE A 245 -18.27 -33.49 -8.39
N SER A 246 -19.07 -33.81 -9.39
CA SER A 246 -18.70 -34.72 -10.50
C SER A 246 -17.70 -34.14 -11.50
N GLU A 247 -17.45 -32.82 -11.48
CA GLU A 247 -16.49 -32.13 -12.35
C GLU A 247 -15.37 -31.49 -11.51
N PRO A 248 -14.21 -32.17 -11.33
CA PRO A 248 -13.13 -31.73 -10.44
C PRO A 248 -12.61 -30.32 -10.75
N ASP A 249 -12.47 -29.98 -12.02
CA ASP A 249 -11.92 -28.69 -12.46
C ASP A 249 -12.84 -27.51 -12.10
N LYS A 250 -14.16 -27.66 -12.35
CA LYS A 250 -15.14 -26.63 -11.95
C LYS A 250 -15.22 -26.51 -10.43
N ALA A 251 -15.17 -27.62 -9.71
CA ALA A 251 -15.17 -27.65 -8.26
C ALA A 251 -13.98 -26.88 -7.67
N PHE A 252 -12.81 -27.02 -8.27
CA PHE A 252 -11.61 -26.28 -7.86
C PHE A 252 -11.76 -24.78 -8.04
N PHE A 253 -12.18 -24.28 -9.21
CA PHE A 253 -12.37 -22.85 -9.45
C PHE A 253 -13.42 -22.23 -8.53
N ILE A 254 -14.51 -22.95 -8.27
CA ILE A 254 -15.54 -22.51 -7.31
C ILE A 254 -14.95 -22.46 -5.90
N SER A 255 -14.17 -23.46 -5.48
CA SER A 255 -13.49 -23.49 -4.18
C SER A 255 -12.55 -22.28 -4.02
N LEU A 256 -11.74 -21.99 -5.02
CA LEU A 256 -10.80 -20.88 -5.01
C LEU A 256 -11.53 -19.52 -4.88
N LYS A 257 -12.63 -19.34 -5.63
CA LYS A 257 -13.47 -18.14 -5.54
C LYS A 257 -14.12 -18.00 -4.17
N LEU A 258 -14.64 -19.11 -3.61
CA LEU A 258 -15.22 -19.14 -2.27
C LEU A 258 -14.17 -18.82 -1.20
N ILE A 259 -12.99 -19.44 -1.23
CA ILE A 259 -11.90 -19.18 -0.27
C ILE A 259 -11.45 -17.71 -0.34
N LYS A 260 -11.30 -17.11 -1.52
CA LYS A 260 -11.01 -15.68 -1.66
C LYS A 260 -12.11 -14.81 -1.03
N THR A 261 -13.36 -15.16 -1.23
CA THR A 261 -14.50 -14.45 -0.62
C THR A 261 -14.50 -14.61 0.90
N VAL A 262 -14.30 -15.83 1.39
CA VAL A 262 -14.16 -16.13 2.83
C VAL A 262 -13.00 -15.36 3.43
N MET A 263 -11.86 -15.26 2.77
CA MET A 263 -10.72 -14.48 3.25
C MET A 263 -11.05 -12.99 3.44
N LYS A 264 -11.80 -12.39 2.50
CA LYS A 264 -12.28 -11.00 2.63
C LYS A 264 -13.23 -10.83 3.81
N ILE A 265 -14.23 -11.70 3.92
CA ILE A 265 -15.19 -11.70 5.04
C ILE A 265 -14.45 -11.90 6.36
N PHE A 266 -13.51 -12.84 6.39
CA PHE A 266 -12.75 -13.18 7.57
C PHE A 266 -11.86 -12.02 8.06
N THR A 267 -11.22 -11.30 7.15
CA THR A 267 -10.46 -10.09 7.47
C THR A 267 -11.37 -9.02 8.08
N ALA A 268 -12.55 -8.80 7.51
CA ALA A 268 -13.53 -7.87 8.04
C ALA A 268 -14.02 -8.28 9.44
N VAL A 269 -14.37 -9.57 9.64
CA VAL A 269 -14.82 -10.11 10.93
C VAL A 269 -13.70 -10.03 11.97
N SER A 270 -12.48 -10.45 11.64
CA SER A 270 -11.36 -10.39 12.59
C SER A 270 -11.07 -8.96 13.05
N SER A 271 -11.19 -7.97 12.15
CA SER A 271 -11.02 -6.55 12.51
C SER A 271 -12.07 -6.04 13.52
N VAL A 272 -13.29 -6.59 13.48
CA VAL A 272 -14.35 -6.23 14.43
C VAL A 272 -14.11 -6.82 15.82
N PHE A 273 -13.53 -8.01 15.91
CA PHE A 273 -13.40 -8.73 17.18
C PHE A 273 -12.04 -8.55 17.86
N PHE A 274 -10.96 -8.34 17.11
CA PHE A 274 -9.61 -8.34 17.66
C PHE A 274 -9.41 -7.28 18.75
N THR A 275 -9.76 -6.05 18.47
CA THR A 275 -9.63 -4.93 19.43
C THR A 275 -10.49 -5.14 20.68
N PRO A 276 -11.81 -5.44 20.58
CA PRO A 276 -12.60 -5.77 21.77
C PRO A 276 -12.06 -6.94 22.59
N MET A 277 -11.58 -8.01 21.96
CA MET A 277 -10.96 -9.14 22.69
C MET A 277 -9.72 -8.73 23.48
N LEU A 278 -8.88 -7.87 22.88
CA LEU A 278 -7.71 -7.32 23.56
C LEU A 278 -8.10 -6.45 24.76
N PHE A 279 -9.03 -5.53 24.58
CA PHE A 279 -9.48 -4.66 25.66
C PHE A 279 -10.34 -5.38 26.72
N ALA A 280 -11.02 -6.46 26.37
CA ALA A 280 -11.66 -7.34 27.38
C ALA A 280 -10.64 -7.90 28.36
N TYR A 281 -9.48 -8.33 27.85
CA TYR A 281 -8.38 -8.84 28.67
C TYR A 281 -7.77 -7.71 29.52
N ILE A 282 -7.40 -6.58 28.90
CA ILE A 282 -6.78 -5.45 29.59
C ILE A 282 -7.69 -4.91 30.68
N THR A 283 -8.98 -4.67 30.38
CA THR A 283 -9.94 -4.12 31.35
C THR A 283 -10.25 -5.10 32.48
N THR A 284 -10.35 -6.40 32.20
CA THR A 284 -10.54 -7.39 33.28
C THR A 284 -9.33 -7.41 34.21
N ARG A 285 -8.12 -7.33 33.65
CA ARG A 285 -6.90 -7.32 34.43
C ARG A 285 -6.72 -6.01 35.21
N PHE A 286 -7.13 -4.90 34.63
CA PHE A 286 -7.19 -3.60 35.31
C PHE A 286 -7.98 -3.70 36.63
N PHE A 287 -9.20 -4.26 36.60
CA PHE A 287 -9.99 -4.45 37.83
C PHE A 287 -9.43 -5.46 38.82
N TYR A 288 -8.57 -6.36 38.37
CA TYR A 288 -7.90 -7.31 39.24
C TYR A 288 -6.69 -6.72 39.97
N GLU A 289 -6.07 -5.73 39.34
CA GLU A 289 -4.81 -5.13 39.82
C GLU A 289 -5.03 -3.75 40.48
N THR A 290 -6.20 -3.14 40.30
CA THR A 290 -6.57 -1.88 40.98
C THR A 290 -7.18 -2.17 42.36
N ASP A 291 -6.86 -1.28 43.33
CA ASP A 291 -7.47 -1.31 44.67
C ASP A 291 -8.96 -1.04 44.61
N ASP A 292 -9.74 -1.60 45.56
CA ASP A 292 -11.19 -1.40 45.66
C ASP A 292 -11.59 0.06 45.90
N ASP A 293 -10.69 0.89 46.41
CA ASP A 293 -10.87 2.33 46.65
C ASP A 293 -10.82 3.20 45.38
N THR A 294 -10.47 2.62 44.23
CA THR A 294 -10.46 3.38 42.97
C THR A 294 -11.88 3.75 42.56
N GLU A 295 -12.19 5.05 42.60
CA GLU A 295 -13.51 5.57 42.18
C GLU A 295 -13.71 5.37 40.66
N ILE A 296 -14.58 4.44 40.28
CA ILE A 296 -14.91 4.09 38.90
C ILE A 296 -16.19 4.81 38.50
N ILE A 297 -16.08 5.71 37.54
CA ILE A 297 -17.20 6.47 37.00
C ILE A 297 -17.74 5.77 35.75
N LEU A 298 -18.84 5.06 35.91
CA LEU A 298 -19.54 4.44 34.78
C LEU A 298 -20.64 5.37 34.27
N PRO A 299 -20.94 5.36 32.97
CA PRO A 299 -22.05 6.12 32.42
C PRO A 299 -23.36 5.61 33.00
N GLU A 300 -24.15 6.51 33.54
CA GLU A 300 -25.50 6.19 33.99
C GLU A 300 -26.53 6.36 32.88
N PRO A 301 -27.57 5.54 32.81
CA PRO A 301 -28.66 5.74 31.88
C PRO A 301 -29.26 7.14 32.18
N ALA A 302 -29.27 8.03 31.21
CA ALA A 302 -30.21 9.16 31.27
C ALA A 302 -31.61 8.60 31.34
N GLU A 303 -32.54 9.30 32.04
CA GLU A 303 -33.95 8.89 32.28
C GLU A 303 -34.53 7.93 31.25
N LYS A 304 -35.32 6.96 31.67
CA LYS A 304 -35.83 5.81 30.88
C LYS A 304 -36.12 6.19 29.40
N ILE A 305 -35.12 6.17 28.55
CA ILE A 305 -35.35 6.30 27.12
C ILE A 305 -36.17 5.07 26.70
N ASN A 306 -37.29 5.29 26.05
CA ASN A 306 -38.16 4.22 25.56
C ASN A 306 -37.33 3.27 24.67
N PRO A 307 -37.23 1.96 25.03
CA PRO A 307 -36.43 0.99 24.29
C PRO A 307 -36.83 0.88 22.81
N VAL A 308 -38.10 1.18 22.48
CA VAL A 308 -38.56 1.22 21.09
C VAL A 308 -37.92 2.38 20.33
N LYS A 309 -37.84 3.58 20.94
CA LYS A 309 -37.13 4.73 20.30
C LYS A 309 -35.65 4.43 20.04
N ILE A 310 -34.95 3.77 20.98
CA ILE A 310 -33.56 3.36 20.79
C ILE A 310 -33.42 2.42 19.59
N ARG A 311 -34.29 1.40 19.48
CA ARG A 311 -34.29 0.44 18.37
C ARG A 311 -34.54 1.13 17.03
N ILE A 312 -35.49 2.05 16.97
CA ILE A 312 -35.81 2.82 15.75
C ILE A 312 -34.61 3.69 15.35
N ILE A 313 -34.02 4.42 16.29
CA ILE A 313 -32.82 5.26 16.01
C ILE A 313 -31.64 4.40 15.54
N THR A 314 -31.40 3.27 16.22
CA THR A 314 -30.33 2.33 15.83
C THR A 314 -30.55 1.79 14.43
N PHE A 315 -31.79 1.38 14.10
CA PHE A 315 -32.12 0.91 12.76
C PHE A 315 -31.99 2.01 11.71
N ALA A 316 -32.46 3.23 12.01
CA ALA A 316 -32.33 4.37 11.08
C ALA A 316 -30.87 4.74 10.81
N VAL A 317 -30.02 4.78 11.85
CA VAL A 317 -28.57 5.02 11.71
C VAL A 317 -27.92 3.90 10.92
N PHE A 318 -28.27 2.65 11.19
CA PHE A 318 -27.76 1.50 10.43
C PHE A 318 -28.16 1.57 8.95
N ALA A 319 -29.43 1.84 8.65
CA ALA A 319 -29.93 1.96 7.27
C ALA A 319 -29.24 3.11 6.53
N LEU A 320 -29.12 4.29 7.18
CA LEU A 320 -28.45 5.45 6.61
C LEU A 320 -26.96 5.18 6.36
N ALA A 321 -26.25 4.63 7.34
CA ALA A 321 -24.83 4.30 7.19
C ALA A 321 -24.61 3.24 6.10
N THR A 322 -25.50 2.24 5.99
CA THR A 322 -25.44 1.23 4.93
C THR A 322 -25.69 1.86 3.56
N ALA A 323 -26.67 2.76 3.44
CA ALA A 323 -26.94 3.48 2.19
C ALA A 323 -25.77 4.37 1.76
N LEU A 324 -25.17 5.11 2.70
CA LEU A 324 -23.98 5.93 2.45
C LEU A 324 -22.77 5.08 2.03
N ASN A 325 -22.55 3.95 2.72
CA ASN A 325 -21.49 3.01 2.33
C ASN A 325 -21.75 2.41 0.95
N TYR A 326 -22.99 2.06 0.64
CA TYR A 326 -23.35 1.55 -0.69
C TYR A 326 -23.13 2.60 -1.77
N SER A 327 -23.52 3.86 -1.54
CA SER A 327 -23.27 4.97 -2.47
C SER A 327 -21.77 5.18 -2.69
N PHE A 328 -20.99 5.27 -1.61
CA PHE A 328 -19.55 5.42 -1.66
C PHE A 328 -18.86 4.25 -2.38
N MET A 329 -19.29 3.00 -2.09
CA MET A 329 -18.77 1.82 -2.77
C MET A 329 -19.23 1.75 -4.23
N LYS A 330 -20.42 2.28 -4.55
CA LYS A 330 -20.90 2.38 -5.93
C LYS A 330 -20.09 3.38 -6.73
N ASP A 331 -19.74 4.52 -6.15
CA ASP A 331 -18.89 5.53 -6.80
C ASP A 331 -17.48 4.96 -7.06
N ILE A 332 -16.91 4.28 -6.06
CA ILE A 332 -15.67 3.50 -6.25
C ILE A 332 -15.86 2.39 -7.28
N SER A 333 -17.02 1.73 -7.34
CA SER A 333 -17.28 0.61 -8.25
C SER A 333 -17.77 1.07 -9.62
N ALA A 334 -18.40 2.22 -9.76
CA ALA A 334 -18.80 2.78 -11.06
C ALA A 334 -17.58 3.24 -11.87
N GLU A 335 -16.53 3.73 -11.20
CA GLU A 335 -15.21 3.84 -11.79
C GLU A 335 -14.55 2.46 -12.04
N ASN A 336 -15.11 1.36 -11.51
CA ASN A 336 -14.48 0.04 -11.37
C ASN A 336 -15.13 -1.11 -12.15
N ILE A 337 -16.21 -0.90 -12.91
CA ILE A 337 -16.80 -1.92 -13.79
C ILE A 337 -16.30 -1.70 -15.22
N ILE A 338 -15.01 -1.80 -15.42
CA ILE A 338 -14.50 -2.35 -16.65
C ILE A 338 -14.04 -3.76 -16.27
N LEU A 339 -14.83 -4.74 -16.67
CA LEU A 339 -14.38 -6.11 -16.78
C LEU A 339 -13.02 -6.07 -17.51
N ASN A 340 -11.97 -6.37 -16.77
CA ASN A 340 -10.61 -6.29 -17.26
C ASN A 340 -10.46 -7.18 -18.50
N ALA A 341 -10.62 -6.59 -19.68
CA ALA A 341 -10.17 -7.19 -20.94
C ALA A 341 -8.64 -7.39 -20.98
N SER A 342 -7.92 -7.00 -19.89
CA SER A 342 -6.49 -7.20 -19.74
C SER A 342 -6.07 -8.69 -19.79
N PHE A 343 -6.99 -9.62 -19.52
CA PHE A 343 -6.76 -11.06 -19.80
C PHE A 343 -6.56 -11.39 -21.28
N LEU A 344 -6.96 -10.48 -22.18
CA LEU A 344 -6.82 -10.65 -23.62
C LEU A 344 -5.59 -9.93 -24.17
N ASN A 345 -4.97 -9.04 -23.42
CA ASN A 345 -3.76 -8.35 -23.84
C ASN A 345 -2.53 -9.18 -23.48
N LYS A 346 -1.79 -9.59 -24.49
CA LYS A 346 -0.50 -10.25 -24.33
C LYS A 346 0.47 -9.27 -23.65
N THR A 347 1.06 -9.67 -22.51
CA THR A 347 2.12 -8.89 -21.85
C THR A 347 3.25 -8.61 -22.83
N LYS A 348 3.65 -7.37 -22.95
CA LYS A 348 4.74 -6.89 -23.79
C LYS A 348 6.09 -7.09 -23.10
N ILE A 349 7.14 -7.26 -23.89
CA ILE A 349 8.50 -7.40 -23.40
C ILE A 349 9.32 -6.21 -23.86
N THR A 350 9.93 -5.53 -22.90
CA THR A 350 10.86 -4.42 -23.12
C THR A 350 12.28 -4.85 -22.77
N ALA A 351 13.17 -4.70 -23.71
CA ALA A 351 14.60 -4.89 -23.52
C ALA A 351 15.20 -3.67 -22.83
N HIS A 352 15.63 -3.81 -21.57
CA HIS A 352 16.14 -2.75 -20.71
C HIS A 352 17.52 -2.29 -21.18
N ARG A 353 17.61 -1.05 -21.65
CA ARG A 353 18.81 -0.47 -22.31
C ARG A 353 19.27 -1.28 -23.53
N GLY A 354 18.31 -1.89 -24.26
CA GLY A 354 18.57 -2.92 -25.23
C GLY A 354 18.75 -4.32 -24.60
N PHE A 355 19.33 -5.27 -25.32
CA PHE A 355 19.68 -6.58 -24.75
C PHE A 355 20.96 -6.47 -23.91
N SER A 356 20.87 -5.76 -22.80
CA SER A 356 22.01 -5.34 -21.97
C SER A 356 22.75 -6.49 -21.28
N SER A 357 22.19 -7.71 -21.22
CA SER A 357 22.94 -8.90 -20.77
C SER A 357 23.76 -9.57 -21.88
N LYS A 358 23.63 -9.14 -23.15
CA LYS A 358 24.34 -9.72 -24.30
C LYS A 358 25.24 -8.73 -25.02
N ALA A 359 24.95 -7.44 -24.93
CA ALA A 359 25.71 -6.36 -25.53
C ALA A 359 25.75 -5.12 -24.61
N PRO A 360 26.70 -4.18 -24.82
CA PRO A 360 26.82 -2.99 -23.98
C PRO A 360 25.52 -2.18 -23.92
N GLU A 361 25.08 -1.83 -22.71
CA GLU A 361 23.83 -1.08 -22.49
C GLU A 361 23.79 0.25 -23.26
N ASN A 362 22.60 0.64 -23.72
CA ASN A 362 22.35 1.92 -24.40
C ASN A 362 23.21 2.14 -25.66
N THR A 363 23.50 1.06 -26.39
CA THR A 363 24.30 1.10 -27.61
C THR A 363 23.60 0.41 -28.78
N GLU A 364 24.07 0.70 -30.01
CA GLU A 364 23.52 0.10 -31.23
C GLU A 364 23.55 -1.44 -31.21
N PRO A 365 24.65 -2.12 -30.79
CA PRO A 365 24.68 -3.57 -30.66
C PRO A 365 23.56 -4.11 -29.75
N ALA A 366 23.33 -3.50 -28.59
CA ALA A 366 22.29 -3.92 -27.66
C ALA A 366 20.88 -3.74 -28.24
N PHE A 367 20.65 -2.68 -28.99
CA PHE A 367 19.37 -2.40 -29.64
C PHE A 367 19.12 -3.35 -30.82
N SER A 368 20.13 -3.68 -31.59
CA SER A 368 20.07 -4.62 -32.69
C SER A 368 19.73 -6.03 -32.20
N GLU A 369 20.40 -6.49 -31.13
CA GLU A 369 20.11 -7.77 -30.48
C GLU A 369 18.68 -7.83 -29.90
N ALA A 370 18.17 -6.72 -29.34
CA ALA A 370 16.81 -6.65 -28.85
C ALA A 370 15.76 -6.75 -29.97
N LEU A 371 16.04 -6.13 -31.13
CA LEU A 371 15.21 -6.24 -32.32
C LEU A 371 15.23 -7.67 -32.87
N GLU A 372 16.40 -8.30 -32.96
CA GLU A 372 16.57 -9.66 -33.50
C GLU A 372 15.84 -10.72 -32.67
N ILE A 373 15.89 -10.62 -31.31
CA ILE A 373 15.21 -11.56 -30.44
C ILE A 373 13.67 -11.39 -30.44
N GLY A 374 13.16 -10.34 -31.09
CA GLY A 374 11.73 -10.05 -31.17
C GLY A 374 11.15 -9.47 -29.88
N ALA A 375 11.88 -8.64 -29.17
CA ALA A 375 11.33 -7.82 -28.10
C ALA A 375 10.24 -6.89 -28.65
N ASP A 376 9.24 -6.55 -27.84
CA ASP A 376 8.18 -5.62 -28.25
C ASP A 376 8.65 -4.16 -28.17
N PHE A 377 9.56 -3.86 -27.24
CA PHE A 377 10.12 -2.52 -27.01
C PHE A 377 11.64 -2.60 -26.72
N ILE A 378 12.32 -1.55 -27.09
CA ILE A 378 13.64 -1.20 -26.54
C ILE A 378 13.41 -0.09 -25.53
N GLU A 379 13.92 -0.25 -24.33
CA GLU A 379 14.05 0.85 -23.37
C GLU A 379 15.43 1.44 -23.47
N LEU A 380 15.51 2.77 -23.35
CA LEU A 380 16.75 3.53 -23.42
C LEU A 380 16.65 4.81 -22.59
N ASP A 381 17.82 5.28 -22.10
CA ASP A 381 17.94 6.42 -21.22
C ASP A 381 18.45 7.64 -21.98
N VAL A 382 17.80 8.81 -21.87
CA VAL A 382 18.24 10.04 -22.52
C VAL A 382 18.56 11.16 -21.56
N GLN A 383 19.59 11.92 -21.87
CA GLN A 383 20.01 13.14 -21.17
C GLN A 383 20.73 14.10 -22.16
N LEU A 384 21.03 15.32 -21.72
CA LEU A 384 21.66 16.33 -22.56
C LEU A 384 23.17 16.36 -22.39
N SER A 385 23.89 16.44 -23.52
CA SER A 385 25.28 16.90 -23.57
C SER A 385 25.37 18.39 -23.28
N LYS A 386 26.58 18.91 -23.15
CA LYS A 386 26.84 20.33 -22.92
C LYS A 386 26.33 21.21 -24.08
N ASP A 387 26.48 20.75 -25.31
CA ASP A 387 25.98 21.38 -26.53
C ASP A 387 24.52 21.00 -26.87
N LYS A 388 23.76 20.49 -25.88
CA LYS A 388 22.33 20.21 -25.97
C LYS A 388 21.91 19.12 -26.97
N GLN A 389 22.81 18.21 -27.32
CA GLN A 389 22.40 16.99 -28.01
C GLN A 389 21.68 16.04 -27.04
N VAL A 390 20.61 15.44 -27.50
CA VAL A 390 19.93 14.38 -26.73
C VAL A 390 20.68 13.07 -26.95
N VAL A 391 21.50 12.67 -25.97
CA VAL A 391 22.35 11.49 -26.05
C VAL A 391 21.82 10.35 -25.21
N VAL A 392 22.12 9.11 -25.64
CA VAL A 392 21.62 7.89 -25.02
C VAL A 392 22.61 7.34 -24.02
N PHE A 393 22.38 7.59 -22.73
CA PHE A 393 23.26 7.16 -21.65
C PHE A 393 22.56 7.21 -20.29
N HIS A 394 22.85 6.24 -19.40
CA HIS A 394 22.15 6.09 -18.12
C HIS A 394 22.70 6.98 -17.01
N ASP A 395 24.01 6.89 -16.74
CA ASP A 395 24.62 7.50 -15.56
C ASP A 395 24.85 9.01 -15.76
N LYS A 396 24.90 9.77 -14.66
CA LYS A 396 25.34 11.17 -14.72
C LYS A 396 26.82 11.29 -15.00
N ASN A 397 27.61 10.32 -14.50
CA ASN A 397 29.07 10.27 -14.64
C ASN A 397 29.45 9.14 -15.60
N LEU A 398 30.44 9.40 -16.44
CA LEU A 398 30.89 8.48 -17.49
C LEU A 398 31.77 7.33 -16.98
N SER A 399 32.23 7.39 -15.71
CA SER A 399 33.32 6.55 -15.17
C SER A 399 33.03 5.05 -15.20
N ARG A 400 31.81 4.62 -14.95
CA ARG A 400 31.46 3.18 -14.92
C ARG A 400 31.61 2.51 -16.28
N ILE A 401 31.29 3.22 -17.33
CA ILE A 401 31.28 2.69 -18.70
C ILE A 401 32.61 2.99 -19.43
N THR A 402 33.10 4.23 -19.36
CA THR A 402 34.21 4.68 -20.18
C THR A 402 35.52 4.84 -19.41
N GLY A 403 35.48 4.81 -18.08
CA GLY A 403 36.63 5.15 -17.22
C GLY A 403 36.89 6.66 -17.08
N ASN A 404 36.17 7.52 -17.81
CA ASN A 404 36.29 8.97 -17.71
C ASN A 404 35.49 9.48 -16.50
N ASN A 405 36.10 10.26 -15.60
CA ASN A 405 35.47 10.75 -14.37
C ASN A 405 34.61 12.01 -14.55
N GLU A 406 34.44 12.48 -15.78
CA GLU A 406 33.60 13.66 -16.05
C GLU A 406 32.09 13.36 -15.99
N LEU A 407 31.31 14.42 -15.75
CA LEU A 407 29.88 14.38 -15.91
C LEU A 407 29.55 14.52 -17.40
N LEU A 408 28.61 13.69 -17.89
CA LEU A 408 28.20 13.73 -19.30
C LEU A 408 27.81 15.13 -19.76
N LYS A 409 27.04 15.86 -18.98
CA LYS A 409 26.58 17.23 -19.28
C LYS A 409 27.69 18.28 -19.40
N ASN A 410 28.91 17.96 -19.02
CA ASN A 410 30.06 18.88 -19.12
C ASN A 410 30.82 18.74 -20.45
N LEU A 411 30.53 17.71 -21.24
CA LEU A 411 31.19 17.41 -22.50
C LEU A 411 30.28 17.68 -23.69
N ASP A 412 30.85 18.26 -24.76
CA ASP A 412 30.18 18.40 -26.05
C ASP A 412 30.05 17.02 -26.72
N TYR A 413 29.09 16.83 -27.62
CA TYR A 413 28.86 15.52 -28.26
C TYR A 413 30.13 15.00 -28.99
N GLN A 414 30.91 15.85 -29.59
CA GLN A 414 32.15 15.46 -30.24
C GLN A 414 33.17 14.89 -29.24
N GLU A 415 33.26 15.44 -28.04
CA GLU A 415 34.13 14.91 -26.97
C GLU A 415 33.63 13.56 -26.47
N LEU A 416 32.30 13.39 -26.40
CA LEU A 416 31.68 12.09 -26.04
C LEU A 416 31.98 11.01 -27.08
N LEU A 417 32.04 11.32 -28.35
CA LEU A 417 32.41 10.40 -29.44
C LEU A 417 33.85 9.89 -29.39
N GLU A 418 34.76 10.58 -28.72
CA GLU A 418 36.15 10.10 -28.53
C GLU A 418 36.23 8.92 -27.54
N LEU A 419 35.23 8.73 -26.69
CA LEU A 419 35.21 7.69 -25.67
C LEU A 419 34.73 6.34 -26.23
N ASP A 420 35.06 5.26 -25.49
CA ASP A 420 34.67 3.89 -25.81
C ASP A 420 33.56 3.41 -24.83
N TYR A 421 32.42 3.07 -25.37
CA TYR A 421 31.24 2.63 -24.60
C TYR A 421 31.04 1.11 -24.62
N GLY A 422 31.87 0.35 -25.29
CA GLY A 422 31.74 -1.10 -25.44
C GLY A 422 32.78 -1.93 -24.70
N LYS A 423 34.01 -1.44 -24.62
CA LYS A 423 35.17 -2.20 -24.10
C LYS A 423 34.95 -2.75 -22.66
N TRP A 424 34.24 -2.02 -21.82
CA TRP A 424 33.93 -2.44 -20.43
C TRP A 424 33.11 -3.72 -20.39
N PHE A 425 32.33 -4.00 -21.44
CA PHE A 425 31.47 -5.16 -21.55
C PHE A 425 32.23 -6.36 -22.14
N GLY A 426 33.04 -6.15 -23.16
CA GLY A 426 33.85 -7.16 -23.82
C GLY A 426 34.72 -6.56 -24.90
N GLU A 427 35.89 -7.15 -25.16
CA GLU A 427 36.84 -6.67 -26.19
C GLU A 427 36.22 -6.68 -27.60
N GLU A 428 35.27 -7.58 -27.88
CA GLU A 428 34.50 -7.65 -29.13
C GLU A 428 33.67 -6.41 -29.42
N PHE A 429 33.33 -5.64 -28.36
CA PHE A 429 32.58 -4.38 -28.46
C PHE A 429 33.48 -3.13 -28.37
N SER A 430 34.81 -3.31 -28.35
CA SER A 430 35.73 -2.19 -28.27
C SER A 430 35.52 -1.23 -29.44
N GLY A 431 35.52 0.07 -29.14
CA GLY A 431 35.26 1.13 -30.14
C GLY A 431 33.80 1.48 -30.34
N THR A 432 32.85 0.83 -29.63
CA THR A 432 31.44 1.21 -29.66
C THR A 432 31.25 2.65 -29.22
N LYS A 433 30.48 3.42 -29.98
CA LYS A 433 30.20 4.84 -29.73
C LYS A 433 28.87 5.08 -29.06
N ILE A 434 28.76 6.19 -28.31
CA ILE A 434 27.48 6.70 -27.81
C ILE A 434 26.60 7.11 -28.99
N MET A 435 25.31 6.93 -28.87
CA MET A 435 24.30 7.37 -29.85
C MET A 435 23.58 8.62 -29.38
N THR A 436 23.13 9.43 -30.31
CA THR A 436 22.08 10.42 -30.09
C THR A 436 20.71 9.76 -30.21
N LEU A 437 19.69 10.38 -29.63
CA LEU A 437 18.29 9.95 -29.84
C LEU A 437 17.89 10.10 -31.32
N ASP A 438 18.41 11.09 -32.02
CA ASP A 438 18.19 11.30 -33.46
C ASP A 438 18.61 10.04 -34.25
N GLU A 439 19.83 9.53 -34.01
CA GLU A 439 20.33 8.30 -34.63
C GLU A 439 19.51 7.05 -34.26
N VAL A 440 19.04 6.96 -33.00
CA VAL A 440 18.20 5.84 -32.56
C VAL A 440 16.85 5.86 -33.26
N LEU A 441 16.20 7.02 -33.36
CA LEU A 441 14.91 7.15 -34.03
C LEU A 441 15.02 6.88 -35.54
N GLU A 442 16.09 7.31 -36.17
CA GLU A 442 16.37 7.02 -37.56
C GLU A 442 16.52 5.50 -37.81
N LYS A 443 17.32 4.82 -36.97
CA LYS A 443 17.65 3.42 -37.16
C LYS A 443 16.55 2.46 -36.70
N PHE A 444 15.86 2.75 -35.59
CA PHE A 444 14.97 1.82 -34.89
C PHE A 444 13.52 2.30 -34.75
N GLY A 445 13.23 3.61 -34.85
CA GLY A 445 11.96 4.22 -34.47
C GLY A 445 10.70 3.63 -35.11
N ASN A 446 10.78 3.16 -36.37
CA ASN A 446 9.65 2.51 -37.06
C ASN A 446 9.81 0.97 -37.20
N LYS A 447 10.82 0.37 -36.56
CA LYS A 447 11.09 -1.06 -36.61
C LYS A 447 10.69 -1.79 -35.33
N ILE A 448 10.78 -1.09 -34.20
CA ILE A 448 10.45 -1.58 -32.87
C ILE A 448 9.93 -0.40 -32.02
N ASN A 449 9.04 -0.66 -31.05
CA ASN A 449 8.60 0.41 -30.17
C ASN A 449 9.74 0.82 -29.22
N LEU A 450 9.73 2.09 -28.81
CA LEU A 450 10.74 2.66 -27.93
C LEU A 450 10.10 3.11 -26.60
N ASN A 451 10.75 2.79 -25.49
CA ASN A 451 10.46 3.32 -24.17
C ASN A 451 11.63 4.23 -23.76
N ILE A 452 11.46 5.54 -23.96
CA ILE A 452 12.51 6.55 -23.81
C ILE A 452 12.43 7.12 -22.39
N GLU A 453 13.39 6.78 -21.52
CA GLU A 453 13.48 7.35 -20.18
C GLU A 453 14.20 8.69 -20.19
N ILE A 454 13.51 9.77 -19.83
CA ILE A 454 14.14 11.07 -19.56
C ILE A 454 14.70 11.07 -18.15
N LYS A 455 16.04 11.17 -18.04
CA LYS A 455 16.74 11.16 -16.74
C LYS A 455 16.51 12.44 -15.95
N LYS A 456 16.38 12.31 -14.62
CA LYS A 456 16.20 13.44 -13.70
C LYS A 456 17.54 14.05 -13.31
N ASN A 457 18.08 14.94 -14.16
CA ASN A 457 19.41 15.55 -14.02
C ASN A 457 19.37 17.07 -13.81
N GLY A 458 18.18 17.68 -13.70
CA GLY A 458 17.98 19.12 -13.52
C GLY A 458 17.62 19.86 -14.81
N ASP A 459 17.68 19.20 -15.96
CA ASP A 459 17.35 19.71 -17.30
C ASP A 459 16.23 18.91 -17.99
N GLU A 460 15.47 18.13 -17.20
CA GLU A 460 14.48 17.20 -17.72
C GLU A 460 13.34 17.85 -18.51
N THR A 461 13.02 19.13 -18.26
CA THR A 461 12.01 19.86 -19.04
C THR A 461 12.53 20.16 -20.46
N GLU A 462 13.74 20.67 -20.56
CA GLU A 462 14.41 20.92 -21.85
C GLU A 462 14.63 19.62 -22.62
N THR A 463 15.07 18.56 -21.91
CA THR A 463 15.22 17.22 -22.50
C THR A 463 13.91 16.70 -23.06
N ALA A 464 12.79 16.94 -22.35
CA ALA A 464 11.46 16.54 -22.81
C ALA A 464 11.05 17.27 -24.10
N GLU A 465 11.26 18.59 -24.18
CA GLU A 465 10.97 19.40 -25.35
C GLU A 465 11.74 18.90 -26.59
N LEU A 466 13.05 18.70 -26.43
CA LEU A 466 13.91 18.20 -27.52
C LEU A 466 13.54 16.77 -27.93
N THR A 467 13.21 15.91 -26.96
CA THR A 467 12.79 14.52 -27.22
C THR A 467 11.49 14.48 -28.02
N VAL A 468 10.50 15.29 -27.67
CA VAL A 468 9.23 15.39 -28.41
C VAL A 468 9.46 15.85 -29.85
N ASN A 469 10.27 16.89 -30.04
CA ASN A 469 10.59 17.40 -31.39
C ASN A 469 11.25 16.32 -32.26
N LEU A 470 12.13 15.49 -31.70
CA LEU A 470 12.76 14.39 -32.42
C LEU A 470 11.74 13.29 -32.77
N ILE A 471 10.86 12.90 -31.84
CA ILE A 471 9.81 11.90 -32.08
C ILE A 471 8.88 12.38 -33.21
N GLU A 472 8.50 13.65 -33.24
CA GLU A 472 7.68 14.24 -34.30
C GLU A 472 8.42 14.29 -35.63
N LYS A 473 9.70 14.68 -35.64
CA LYS A 473 10.56 14.68 -36.83
C LYS A 473 10.57 13.32 -37.54
N TYR A 474 10.63 12.22 -36.79
CA TYR A 474 10.66 10.87 -37.36
C TYR A 474 9.29 10.20 -37.48
N ASN A 475 8.22 10.92 -37.14
CA ASN A 475 6.83 10.42 -37.17
C ASN A 475 6.65 9.11 -36.38
N CYS A 476 7.25 9.04 -35.16
CA CYS A 476 7.28 7.86 -34.29
C CYS A 476 6.35 7.95 -33.08
N ILE A 477 5.31 8.83 -33.12
CA ILE A 477 4.41 9.10 -31.98
C ILE A 477 3.76 7.81 -31.46
N ASP A 478 3.21 6.99 -32.36
CA ASP A 478 2.47 5.77 -32.01
C ASP A 478 3.37 4.64 -31.47
N SER A 479 4.68 4.68 -31.77
CA SER A 479 5.64 3.65 -31.37
C SER A 479 6.48 4.05 -30.16
N CYS A 480 6.29 5.26 -29.61
CA CYS A 480 7.08 5.76 -28.50
C CYS A 480 6.26 5.90 -27.20
N TYR A 481 6.86 5.46 -26.10
CA TYR A 481 6.53 5.88 -24.75
C TYR A 481 7.66 6.77 -24.24
N ILE A 482 7.32 7.87 -23.55
CA ILE A 482 8.28 8.65 -22.78
C ILE A 482 8.04 8.34 -21.30
N THR A 483 9.08 7.86 -20.64
CA THR A 483 9.04 7.55 -19.21
C THR A 483 10.00 8.45 -18.44
N SER A 484 9.69 8.75 -17.18
CA SER A 484 10.59 9.53 -16.31
C SER A 484 10.20 9.37 -14.84
N PHE A 485 11.16 9.58 -13.95
CA PHE A 485 10.92 9.87 -12.53
C PHE A 485 10.43 11.32 -12.30
N SER A 486 10.55 12.19 -13.29
CA SER A 486 10.10 13.59 -13.23
C SER A 486 8.71 13.74 -13.82
N TYR A 487 7.71 13.97 -12.96
CA TYR A 487 6.34 14.25 -13.42
C TYR A 487 6.28 15.54 -14.26
N ASN A 488 7.12 16.54 -13.95
CA ASN A 488 7.18 17.77 -14.72
C ASN A 488 7.64 17.54 -16.15
N ALA A 489 8.62 16.63 -16.38
CA ALA A 489 9.00 16.24 -17.74
C ALA A 489 7.81 15.64 -18.51
N LEU A 490 7.07 14.73 -17.88
CA LEU A 490 5.89 14.08 -18.49
C LEU A 490 4.75 15.06 -18.77
N ARG A 491 4.51 16.01 -17.88
CA ARG A 491 3.58 17.13 -18.13
C ARG A 491 4.02 18.00 -19.31
N THR A 492 5.30 18.27 -19.42
CA THR A 492 5.85 19.03 -20.56
C THR A 492 5.59 18.26 -21.86
N VAL A 493 5.86 16.95 -21.89
CA VAL A 493 5.54 16.09 -23.04
C VAL A 493 4.07 16.22 -23.44
N LYS A 494 3.14 16.00 -22.49
CA LYS A 494 1.69 16.08 -22.74
C LYS A 494 1.20 17.46 -23.13
N LYS A 495 1.87 18.52 -22.66
CA LYS A 495 1.54 19.89 -23.02
C LYS A 495 1.94 20.20 -24.47
N ILE A 496 3.05 19.64 -24.96
CA ILE A 496 3.53 19.84 -26.33
C ILE A 496 2.74 18.94 -27.27
N ASN A 497 2.69 17.64 -26.98
CA ASN A 497 1.96 16.67 -27.78
C ASN A 497 1.20 15.67 -26.87
N PRO A 498 -0.14 15.80 -26.72
CA PRO A 498 -0.96 14.94 -25.88
C PRO A 498 -1.06 13.48 -26.38
N ASP A 499 -0.74 13.21 -27.66
CA ASP A 499 -0.86 11.88 -28.26
C ASP A 499 0.32 10.98 -27.89
N ILE A 500 1.48 11.55 -27.54
CA ILE A 500 2.64 10.77 -27.07
C ILE A 500 2.30 10.10 -25.73
N LYS A 501 2.49 8.80 -25.65
CA LYS A 501 2.24 8.03 -24.44
C LYS A 501 3.31 8.30 -23.38
N THR A 502 2.86 8.50 -22.14
CA THR A 502 3.74 8.81 -21.01
C THR A 502 3.64 7.79 -19.91
N GLY A 503 4.76 7.54 -19.23
CA GLY A 503 4.84 6.62 -18.11
C GLY A 503 5.62 7.18 -16.93
N LEU A 504 5.01 7.18 -15.73
CA LEU A 504 5.69 7.60 -14.50
C LEU A 504 6.47 6.43 -13.93
N ILE A 505 7.79 6.62 -13.75
CA ILE A 505 8.65 5.65 -13.08
C ILE A 505 8.60 5.92 -11.58
N ALA A 506 8.35 4.87 -10.78
CA ALA A 506 8.33 4.97 -9.33
C ALA A 506 8.87 3.71 -8.66
N ASN A 507 9.72 3.89 -7.64
CA ASN A 507 10.18 2.78 -6.81
C ASN A 507 9.06 2.25 -5.92
N ILE A 508 8.32 3.13 -5.26
CA ILE A 508 7.19 2.79 -4.40
C ILE A 508 6.07 3.80 -4.68
N MET A 509 4.88 3.29 -4.91
CA MET A 509 3.65 4.10 -4.96
C MET A 509 2.87 3.92 -3.67
N THR A 510 2.73 4.98 -2.88
CA THR A 510 2.04 4.95 -1.58
C THR A 510 0.62 5.51 -1.63
N TYR A 511 0.24 6.15 -2.74
CA TYR A 511 -1.07 6.78 -2.93
C TYR A 511 -1.84 6.15 -4.08
N GLY A 512 -3.11 5.81 -3.83
CA GLY A 512 -4.00 5.18 -4.82
C GLY A 512 -4.81 6.13 -5.70
N GLY A 513 -4.50 7.43 -5.72
CA GLY A 513 -5.20 8.45 -6.53
C GLY A 513 -4.79 8.45 -8.00
N TYR A 514 -4.73 7.30 -8.64
CA TYR A 514 -4.30 7.17 -10.04
C TYR A 514 -5.17 7.92 -11.04
N SER A 515 -6.43 8.20 -10.68
CA SER A 515 -7.36 9.01 -11.48
C SER A 515 -6.92 10.46 -11.63
N THR A 516 -6.14 11.00 -10.69
CA THR A 516 -5.64 12.38 -10.74
C THR A 516 -4.39 12.56 -11.60
N LEU A 517 -3.77 11.47 -12.02
CA LEU A 517 -2.59 11.48 -12.88
C LEU A 517 -3.00 11.59 -14.36
N HIS A 518 -3.58 12.73 -14.76
CA HIS A 518 -4.12 12.92 -16.11
C HIS A 518 -3.06 12.86 -17.20
N ASP A 519 -1.83 13.29 -16.89
CA ASP A 519 -0.71 13.33 -17.82
C ASP A 519 0.07 11.99 -17.92
N ILE A 520 -0.51 10.88 -17.43
CA ILE A 520 0.18 9.59 -17.32
C ILE A 520 -0.69 8.49 -17.92
N ASP A 521 -0.15 7.75 -18.89
CA ASP A 521 -0.79 6.58 -19.51
C ASP A 521 -0.36 5.27 -18.85
N ALA A 522 0.85 5.21 -18.29
CA ALA A 522 1.40 4.02 -17.65
C ALA A 522 2.14 4.34 -16.34
N LEU A 523 2.21 3.35 -15.46
CA LEU A 523 3.07 3.36 -14.27
C LEU A 523 4.15 2.31 -14.42
N SER A 524 5.42 2.75 -14.39
CA SER A 524 6.60 1.89 -14.47
C SER A 524 7.15 1.66 -13.07
N LEU A 525 6.93 0.46 -12.52
CA LEU A 525 7.09 0.14 -11.10
C LEU A 525 8.20 -0.86 -10.85
N ASN A 526 8.93 -0.67 -9.74
CA ASN A 526 9.89 -1.65 -9.29
C ASN A 526 9.17 -2.95 -8.87
N LYS A 527 9.63 -4.09 -9.41
CA LYS A 527 9.07 -5.44 -9.19
C LYS A 527 8.83 -5.79 -7.72
N LYS A 528 9.67 -5.29 -6.82
CA LYS A 528 9.59 -5.56 -5.37
C LYS A 528 8.30 -5.07 -4.72
N PHE A 529 7.67 -4.07 -5.29
CA PHE A 529 6.49 -3.39 -4.73
C PHE A 529 5.20 -3.67 -5.50
N VAL A 530 5.27 -4.51 -6.53
CA VAL A 530 4.11 -4.86 -7.35
C VAL A 530 3.28 -5.96 -6.68
N SER A 531 1.98 -5.73 -6.57
CA SER A 531 1.00 -6.71 -6.07
C SER A 531 -0.19 -6.80 -7.01
N GLN A 532 -0.95 -7.90 -6.95
CA GLN A 532 -2.17 -8.08 -7.74
C GLN A 532 -3.17 -6.93 -7.53
N ASN A 533 -3.35 -6.50 -6.27
CA ASN A 533 -4.26 -5.39 -5.96
C ASN A 533 -3.78 -4.06 -6.55
N LEU A 534 -2.46 -3.82 -6.57
CA LEU A 534 -1.89 -2.62 -7.16
C LEU A 534 -2.13 -2.60 -8.67
N ILE A 535 -1.83 -3.70 -9.37
CA ILE A 535 -2.08 -3.82 -10.82
C ILE A 535 -3.57 -3.57 -11.12
N ASN A 536 -4.45 -4.25 -10.40
CA ASN A 536 -5.89 -4.10 -10.58
C ASN A 536 -6.34 -2.64 -10.39
N ASN A 537 -5.86 -1.97 -9.35
CA ASN A 537 -6.22 -0.57 -9.07
C ASN A 537 -5.73 0.39 -10.17
N ILE A 538 -4.53 0.16 -10.70
CA ILE A 538 -3.98 0.97 -11.79
C ILE A 538 -4.81 0.76 -13.07
N HIS A 539 -5.13 -0.48 -13.40
CA HIS A 539 -5.97 -0.82 -14.56
C HIS A 539 -7.38 -0.23 -14.45
N LEU A 540 -7.97 -0.24 -13.24
CA LEU A 540 -9.27 0.35 -12.98
C LEU A 540 -9.31 1.86 -13.25
N ASN A 541 -8.16 2.53 -13.20
CA ASN A 541 -8.01 3.94 -13.55
C ASN A 541 -7.52 4.13 -15.00
N GLY A 542 -7.69 3.12 -15.85
CA GLY A 542 -7.39 3.20 -17.28
C GLY A 542 -5.90 3.29 -17.63
N LYS A 543 -5.00 2.99 -16.69
CA LYS A 543 -3.55 3.09 -16.87
C LYS A 543 -2.90 1.72 -16.99
N ARG A 544 -1.76 1.64 -17.68
CA ARG A 544 -0.97 0.41 -17.84
C ARG A 544 0.08 0.27 -16.75
N VAL A 545 0.52 -0.98 -16.52
CA VAL A 545 1.55 -1.33 -15.55
C VAL A 545 2.76 -1.93 -16.24
N PHE A 546 3.89 -1.23 -16.18
CA PHE A 546 5.21 -1.70 -16.58
C PHE A 546 5.97 -2.12 -15.33
N VAL A 547 6.74 -3.20 -15.40
CA VAL A 547 7.46 -3.72 -14.21
C VAL A 547 8.93 -3.93 -14.53
N TRP A 548 9.82 -3.34 -13.72
CA TRP A 548 11.28 -3.37 -13.87
C TRP A 548 12.04 -3.72 -12.58
N THR A 549 13.28 -4.24 -12.60
CA THR A 549 13.89 -4.97 -13.70
C THR A 549 13.72 -6.45 -13.39
N VAL A 550 13.16 -7.21 -14.31
CA VAL A 550 12.72 -8.60 -14.10
C VAL A 550 13.66 -9.54 -14.87
N ASN A 551 14.64 -10.13 -14.19
CA ASN A 551 15.70 -10.95 -14.79
C ASN A 551 15.60 -12.44 -14.43
N ASP A 552 14.50 -12.84 -13.78
CA ASP A 552 14.23 -14.22 -13.38
C ASP A 552 12.93 -14.71 -14.01
N ARG A 553 12.96 -15.97 -14.51
CA ARG A 553 11.83 -16.57 -15.22
C ARG A 553 10.59 -16.74 -14.32
N ALA A 554 10.76 -17.23 -13.10
CA ALA A 554 9.63 -17.48 -12.21
C ALA A 554 8.97 -16.16 -11.79
N GLU A 555 9.77 -15.10 -11.62
CA GLU A 555 9.28 -13.76 -11.34
C GLU A 555 8.53 -13.17 -12.55
N ALA A 556 9.04 -13.33 -13.77
CA ALA A 556 8.35 -12.93 -14.99
C ALA A 556 7.01 -13.67 -15.12
N GLU A 557 7.01 -14.99 -14.93
CA GLU A 557 5.80 -15.81 -14.93
C GLU A 557 4.75 -15.32 -13.94
N LYS A 558 5.16 -15.02 -12.72
CA LYS A 558 4.30 -14.46 -11.67
C LYS A 558 3.69 -13.11 -12.08
N LEU A 559 4.50 -12.16 -12.56
CA LEU A 559 4.04 -10.83 -12.92
C LEU A 559 3.12 -10.86 -14.15
N ILE A 560 3.41 -11.70 -15.14
CA ILE A 560 2.54 -11.96 -16.29
C ILE A 560 1.17 -12.49 -15.80
N SER A 561 1.17 -13.47 -14.89
CA SER A 561 -0.07 -14.02 -14.33
C SER A 561 -0.86 -13.02 -13.48
N MET A 562 -0.19 -12.01 -12.93
CA MET A 562 -0.81 -10.89 -12.21
C MET A 562 -1.40 -9.84 -13.17
N GLY A 563 -1.11 -9.92 -14.48
CA GLY A 563 -1.62 -9.01 -15.49
C GLY A 563 -0.76 -7.77 -15.72
N ALA A 564 0.56 -7.83 -15.48
CA ALA A 564 1.47 -6.77 -15.89
C ALA A 564 1.39 -6.56 -17.41
N ASP A 565 1.28 -5.31 -17.87
CA ASP A 565 1.17 -5.00 -19.30
C ASP A 565 2.51 -5.06 -20.01
N ASN A 566 3.59 -4.80 -19.28
CA ASN A 566 4.93 -4.81 -19.83
C ASN A 566 5.96 -5.29 -18.78
N ILE A 567 6.89 -6.13 -19.20
CA ILE A 567 8.04 -6.61 -18.42
C ILE A 567 9.30 -6.00 -18.99
N ILE A 568 10.00 -5.18 -18.20
CA ILE A 568 11.27 -4.57 -18.55
C ILE A 568 12.40 -5.43 -17.96
N THR A 569 13.30 -5.92 -18.81
CA THR A 569 14.31 -6.93 -18.45
C THR A 569 15.63 -6.76 -19.18
N ASP A 570 16.74 -7.09 -18.50
CA ASP A 570 18.07 -7.19 -19.12
C ASP A 570 18.21 -8.50 -19.97
N LYS A 571 17.25 -9.45 -19.79
CA LYS A 571 17.24 -10.77 -20.45
C LYS A 571 15.97 -10.95 -21.29
N PRO A 572 15.81 -10.18 -22.37
CA PRO A 572 14.58 -10.23 -23.17
C PRO A 572 14.32 -11.60 -23.81
N ASP A 573 15.37 -12.39 -24.13
CA ASP A 573 15.25 -13.75 -24.65
C ASP A 573 14.50 -14.69 -23.68
N MET A 574 14.83 -14.62 -22.40
CA MET A 574 14.12 -15.35 -21.33
C MET A 574 12.66 -14.94 -21.27
N ALA A 575 12.39 -13.63 -21.28
CA ALA A 575 11.03 -13.12 -21.15
C ALA A 575 10.16 -13.40 -22.39
N VAL A 576 10.71 -13.26 -23.61
CA VAL A 576 10.03 -13.62 -24.88
C VAL A 576 9.68 -15.10 -24.90
N LYS A 577 10.60 -16.00 -24.52
CA LYS A 577 10.33 -17.43 -24.39
C LYS A 577 9.23 -17.72 -23.36
N THR A 578 9.26 -17.01 -22.22
CA THR A 578 8.26 -17.15 -21.15
C THR A 578 6.87 -16.76 -21.63
N VAL A 579 6.71 -15.65 -22.34
CA VAL A 579 5.42 -15.22 -22.90
C VAL A 579 4.95 -16.14 -24.02
N SER A 580 5.86 -16.63 -24.87
CA SER A 580 5.54 -17.49 -26.01
C SER A 580 5.15 -18.91 -25.59
N SER A 581 5.76 -19.46 -24.54
CA SER A 581 5.44 -20.81 -24.04
C SER A 581 4.09 -20.90 -23.35
N LYS A 582 3.43 -19.79 -23.10
CA LYS A 582 2.19 -19.69 -22.33
C LYS A 582 1.02 -19.17 -23.16
N SER A 583 0.83 -19.71 -24.36
CA SER A 583 -0.44 -19.53 -25.08
C SER A 583 -1.57 -20.25 -24.34
N ASN A 584 -2.36 -19.48 -23.71
CA ASN A 584 -3.76 -19.51 -23.25
C ASN A 584 -4.38 -20.75 -22.57
N GLU A 585 -4.00 -22.00 -22.82
CA GLU A 585 -4.63 -23.17 -22.19
C GLU A 585 -3.68 -23.96 -21.30
N ALA A 586 -2.41 -24.02 -21.62
CA ALA A 586 -1.39 -24.73 -20.83
C ALA A 586 -1.16 -24.09 -19.44
N TYR A 587 -1.43 -22.81 -19.29
CA TYR A 587 -1.22 -22.06 -18.05
C TYR A 587 -2.11 -22.52 -16.89
N ILE A 588 -3.37 -22.77 -17.22
CA ILE A 588 -4.37 -23.17 -16.22
C ILE A 588 -4.09 -24.61 -15.79
N ILE A 589 -3.67 -25.44 -16.72
CA ILE A 589 -3.39 -26.87 -16.49
C ILE A 589 -2.11 -27.06 -15.66
N ASP A 590 -1.01 -26.36 -15.98
CA ASP A 590 0.28 -26.49 -15.27
C ASP A 590 0.21 -25.92 -13.82
N PHE A 591 -0.52 -24.83 -13.62
CA PHE A 591 -0.78 -24.28 -12.28
C PHE A 591 -1.60 -25.26 -11.42
N LEU A 592 -2.60 -25.89 -12.01
CA LEU A 592 -3.46 -26.87 -11.36
C LEU A 592 -2.72 -28.17 -11.07
N ALA A 593 -1.92 -28.66 -12.02
CA ALA A 593 -1.11 -29.86 -11.83
C ALA A 593 -0.12 -29.73 -10.66
N LYS A 594 0.52 -28.54 -10.51
CA LYS A 594 1.45 -28.27 -9.39
C LYS A 594 0.79 -28.20 -8.01
N ILE A 595 -0.48 -27.78 -7.92
CA ILE A 595 -1.20 -27.72 -6.63
C ILE A 595 -1.74 -29.10 -6.24
N PHE A 596 -2.11 -29.94 -7.21
CA PHE A 596 -2.74 -31.23 -6.96
C PHE A 596 -1.78 -32.43 -7.10
N ASN A 597 -0.48 -32.22 -7.33
CA ASN A 597 0.50 -33.29 -7.56
C ASN A 597 0.08 -34.28 -8.67
N TYR A 598 -0.43 -33.78 -9.79
CA TYR A 598 -0.63 -34.53 -11.02
C TYR A 598 0.51 -34.31 -11.99
#